data_8869137ab345a89ac35c8cd560cb8257
#
_entry.id   8869137ab345a89ac35c8cd560cb8257
#
_cell.length_a   1.000
_cell.length_b   1.000
_cell.length_c   1.000
_cell.angle_alpha   90.00
_cell.angle_beta   90.00
_cell.angle_gamma   90.00
#
_symmetry.space_group_name_H-M   'P 1'
#
loop_
_entity.id
_entity.type
_entity.pdbx_description
1 polymer ?
#
loop_
_entity_poly.entity_id
_entity_poly.type
_entity_poly.pdbx_seq_one_letter_code
_entity_poly.pdbx_strand_id
1 'polypeptide(L)'
;MKVEIVNLKKHFGATRAVDDVSFAFSSGQIVGFVGPNGAGKTTTMRILATLDEPTAGDALIDGVSAVEEPERARQLVGYVPDSLPTHRDMSVHEYLDFFARAYGLKGVRREKVVEGVEDFTGLTEIHNKMLVALSKGMKQRVSLARALLHDPQVLIMDEPAAGLDPRARIELRELLRALSSQGKAILISSHILTELAEICHAAVIIERGNVLMAGEIADLLTDGARRRTVLIRALEGRETLYRELLETPRILKINFAGEEVVAEIDGDDQDCCDLLAALVRRGYRVVEFKQQRANLEEIFMNVTKGATQ
;
A
#
# COMPACT_ATOMS: atom_id res chain seq x y z
N MET A 1 -16.12 -9.41 8.78
CA MET A 1 -15.56 -8.40 9.68
C MET A 1 -15.29 -7.13 8.87
N LYS A 2 -15.57 -5.97 9.43
CA LYS A 2 -15.36 -4.65 8.82
C LYS A 2 -14.50 -3.79 9.74
N VAL A 3 -13.58 -3.03 9.17
CA VAL A 3 -12.79 -2.01 9.86
C VAL A 3 -13.24 -0.65 9.34
N GLU A 4 -13.58 0.27 10.24
CA GLU A 4 -14.08 1.59 9.90
C GLU A 4 -13.31 2.66 10.67
N ILE A 5 -12.80 3.62 9.96
CA ILE A 5 -12.23 4.84 10.53
C ILE A 5 -13.25 5.93 10.30
N VAL A 6 -13.66 6.64 11.37
CA VAL A 6 -14.79 7.56 11.34
C VAL A 6 -14.36 8.93 11.88
N ASN A 7 -14.29 9.92 11.01
CA ASN A 7 -13.96 11.33 11.30
C ASN A 7 -12.75 11.49 12.22
N LEU A 8 -11.71 10.67 12.01
CA LEU A 8 -10.56 10.60 12.88
C LEU A 8 -9.75 11.88 12.81
N LYS A 9 -9.42 12.43 14.00
CA LYS A 9 -8.60 13.64 14.16
C LYS A 9 -7.50 13.40 15.19
N LYS A 10 -6.30 13.90 14.90
CA LYS A 10 -5.20 13.91 15.86
C LYS A 10 -4.39 15.19 15.71
N HIS A 11 -4.40 15.98 16.78
CA HIS A 11 -3.67 17.23 16.88
C HIS A 11 -2.57 17.11 17.94
N PHE A 12 -1.38 17.57 17.60
CA PHE A 12 -0.25 17.73 18.52
C PHE A 12 0.02 19.23 18.69
N GLY A 13 -0.59 19.84 19.68
CA GLY A 13 -0.59 21.29 19.84
C GLY A 13 -1.18 21.99 18.63
N ALA A 14 -0.41 22.81 17.92
CA ALA A 14 -0.84 23.50 16.71
C ALA A 14 -0.81 22.63 15.45
N THR A 15 -0.12 21.48 15.49
CA THR A 15 0.03 20.60 14.31
C THR A 15 -1.15 19.65 14.19
N ARG A 16 -1.87 19.72 13.08
CA ARG A 16 -2.96 18.81 12.74
C ARG A 16 -2.39 17.64 11.93
N ALA A 17 -1.95 16.60 12.62
CA ALA A 17 -1.37 15.43 11.99
C ALA A 17 -2.42 14.57 11.24
N VAL A 18 -3.64 14.49 11.77
CA VAL A 18 -4.84 13.92 11.17
C VAL A 18 -5.95 14.92 11.40
N ASP A 19 -6.64 15.35 10.33
CA ASP A 19 -7.63 16.43 10.43
C ASP A 19 -9.06 15.95 10.17
N ASP A 20 -9.28 15.09 9.15
CA ASP A 20 -10.55 14.40 8.92
C ASP A 20 -10.30 13.13 8.08
N VAL A 21 -10.04 12.02 8.72
CA VAL A 21 -9.80 10.74 8.04
C VAL A 21 -10.96 9.81 8.28
N SER A 22 -11.63 9.43 7.17
CA SER A 22 -12.70 8.45 7.16
C SER A 22 -12.55 7.51 5.98
N PHE A 23 -12.49 6.21 6.25
CA PHE A 23 -12.52 5.14 5.25
C PHE A 23 -12.86 3.81 5.91
N ALA A 24 -13.17 2.81 5.10
CA ALA A 24 -13.46 1.47 5.60
C ALA A 24 -12.84 0.39 4.69
N PHE A 25 -12.57 -0.78 5.28
CA PHE A 25 -12.14 -1.97 4.56
C PHE A 25 -12.61 -3.23 5.28
N SER A 26 -12.48 -4.38 4.63
CA SER A 26 -13.08 -5.62 5.11
C SER A 26 -12.11 -6.80 5.11
N SER A 27 -12.54 -7.89 5.76
CA SER A 27 -11.84 -9.18 5.73
C SER A 27 -11.47 -9.59 4.30
N GLY A 28 -10.29 -10.14 4.13
CA GLY A 28 -9.78 -10.60 2.83
C GLY A 28 -9.27 -9.48 1.93
N GLN A 29 -9.31 -8.21 2.37
CA GLN A 29 -8.76 -7.10 1.61
C GLN A 29 -7.36 -6.71 2.10
N ILE A 30 -6.49 -6.39 1.15
CA ILE A 30 -5.25 -5.67 1.39
C ILE A 30 -5.46 -4.25 0.88
N VAL A 31 -5.36 -3.27 1.77
CA VAL A 31 -5.58 -1.85 1.47
C VAL A 31 -4.27 -1.07 1.61
N GLY A 32 -3.91 -0.35 0.57
CA GLY A 32 -2.77 0.55 0.56
C GLY A 32 -3.13 1.92 1.14
N PHE A 33 -2.42 2.36 2.16
CA PHE A 33 -2.56 3.69 2.75
C PHE A 33 -1.41 4.58 2.28
N VAL A 34 -1.68 5.44 1.33
CA VAL A 34 -0.69 6.11 0.49
C VAL A 34 -0.65 7.60 0.75
N GLY A 35 0.54 8.16 0.83
CA GLY A 35 0.72 9.60 0.99
C GLY A 35 2.18 9.97 1.23
N PRO A 36 2.54 11.25 1.07
CA PRO A 36 3.88 11.72 1.36
C PRO A 36 4.23 11.57 2.84
N ASN A 37 5.51 11.75 3.17
CA ASN A 37 5.96 11.80 4.55
C ASN A 37 5.26 12.96 5.27
N GLY A 38 4.80 12.71 6.50
CA GLY A 38 4.03 13.69 7.27
C GLY A 38 2.55 13.80 6.89
N ALA A 39 2.03 12.99 5.96
CA ALA A 39 0.62 13.01 5.57
C ALA A 39 -0.36 12.53 6.66
N GLY A 40 0.14 11.91 7.75
CA GLY A 40 -0.69 11.38 8.85
C GLY A 40 -0.83 9.86 8.85
N LYS A 41 -0.16 9.11 7.94
CA LYS A 41 -0.27 7.65 7.83
C LYS A 41 0.04 6.92 9.14
N THR A 42 1.27 7.04 9.63
CA THR A 42 1.72 6.40 10.88
C THR A 42 0.83 6.77 12.06
N THR A 43 0.42 8.04 12.16
CA THR A 43 -0.46 8.51 13.24
C THR A 43 -1.83 7.82 13.19
N THR A 44 -2.45 7.76 12.02
CA THR A 44 -3.73 7.05 11.82
C THR A 44 -3.62 5.56 12.16
N MET A 45 -2.55 4.91 11.69
CA MET A 45 -2.29 3.49 11.95
C MET A 45 -2.05 3.19 13.43
N ARG A 46 -1.34 4.07 14.14
CA ARG A 46 -1.10 3.94 15.58
C ARG A 46 -2.38 4.08 16.40
N ILE A 47 -3.30 4.97 15.99
CA ILE A 47 -4.61 5.08 16.63
C ILE A 47 -5.43 3.82 16.41
N LEU A 48 -5.50 3.32 15.17
CA LEU A 48 -6.19 2.06 14.86
C LEU A 48 -5.58 0.86 15.61
N ALA A 49 -4.26 0.88 15.86
CA ALA A 49 -3.55 -0.11 16.66
C ALA A 49 -3.66 0.14 18.18
N THR A 50 -4.45 1.10 18.63
CA THR A 50 -4.61 1.49 20.04
C THR A 50 -3.31 1.92 20.75
N LEU A 51 -2.35 2.42 19.99
CA LEU A 51 -1.06 2.91 20.50
C LEU A 51 -1.06 4.41 20.77
N ASP A 52 -2.00 5.14 20.15
CA ASP A 52 -2.23 6.57 20.35
C ASP A 52 -3.73 6.82 20.47
N GLU A 53 -4.12 7.81 21.28
CA GLU A 53 -5.51 8.26 21.38
C GLU A 53 -5.80 9.36 20.35
N PRO A 54 -6.95 9.36 19.66
CA PRO A 54 -7.33 10.45 18.79
C PRO A 54 -7.75 11.70 19.59
N THR A 55 -7.73 12.85 18.92
CA THR A 55 -8.33 14.08 19.48
C THR A 55 -9.85 14.08 19.33
N ALA A 56 -10.35 13.44 18.24
CA ALA A 56 -11.77 13.20 17.98
C ALA A 56 -11.92 12.09 16.95
N GLY A 57 -13.14 11.57 16.81
CA GLY A 57 -13.43 10.43 15.93
C GLY A 57 -13.07 9.10 16.57
N ASP A 58 -13.24 8.01 15.82
CA ASP A 58 -13.01 6.65 16.30
C ASP A 58 -12.50 5.73 15.19
N ALA A 59 -11.99 4.58 15.60
CA ALA A 59 -11.70 3.45 14.73
C ALA A 59 -12.43 2.21 15.25
N LEU A 60 -13.28 1.63 14.42
CA LEU A 60 -14.11 0.49 14.79
C LEU A 60 -13.61 -0.78 14.09
N ILE A 61 -13.44 -1.86 14.85
CA ILE A 61 -13.05 -3.16 14.36
C ILE A 61 -14.21 -4.13 14.65
N ASP A 62 -14.97 -4.42 13.63
CA ASP A 62 -16.21 -5.21 13.75
C ASP A 62 -17.16 -4.67 14.84
N GLY A 63 -17.28 -3.33 14.89
CA GLY A 63 -18.07 -2.61 15.88
C GLY A 63 -17.39 -2.39 17.24
N VAL A 64 -16.19 -2.93 17.46
CA VAL A 64 -15.41 -2.68 18.68
C VAL A 64 -14.62 -1.39 18.53
N SER A 65 -14.89 -0.41 19.39
CA SER A 65 -14.19 0.89 19.39
C SER A 65 -12.75 0.75 19.88
N ALA A 66 -11.81 1.29 19.13
CA ALA A 66 -10.42 1.38 19.54
C ALA A 66 -10.19 2.43 20.64
N VAL A 67 -11.13 3.36 20.82
CA VAL A 67 -11.10 4.44 21.83
C VAL A 67 -11.77 4.01 23.12
N GLU A 68 -13.01 3.46 23.02
CA GLU A 68 -13.80 3.11 24.20
C GLU A 68 -13.45 1.71 24.74
N GLU A 69 -13.05 0.77 23.87
CA GLU A 69 -12.73 -0.62 24.23
C GLU A 69 -11.32 -1.02 23.76
N PRO A 70 -10.25 -0.26 24.08
CA PRO A 70 -8.92 -0.46 23.50
C PRO A 70 -8.33 -1.84 23.79
N GLU A 71 -8.65 -2.46 24.92
CA GLU A 71 -8.17 -3.80 25.27
C GLU A 71 -8.79 -4.89 24.38
N ARG A 72 -10.07 -4.76 24.05
CA ARG A 72 -10.75 -5.66 23.11
C ARG A 72 -10.26 -5.44 21.69
N ALA A 73 -10.15 -4.19 21.25
CA ALA A 73 -9.63 -3.83 19.95
C ALA A 73 -8.21 -4.37 19.75
N ARG A 74 -7.37 -4.29 20.78
CA ARG A 74 -5.97 -4.77 20.76
C ARG A 74 -5.84 -6.28 20.55
N GLN A 75 -6.83 -7.05 20.97
CA GLN A 75 -6.88 -8.50 20.71
C GLN A 75 -7.18 -8.83 19.25
N LEU A 76 -7.83 -7.92 18.53
CA LEU A 76 -8.20 -8.09 17.13
C LEU A 76 -7.12 -7.59 16.15
N VAL A 77 -6.15 -6.78 16.64
CA VAL A 77 -5.16 -6.08 15.80
C VAL A 77 -3.75 -6.59 16.02
N GLY A 78 -3.06 -6.91 14.94
CA GLY A 78 -1.61 -7.08 14.91
C GLY A 78 -0.95 -5.84 14.28
N TYR A 79 0.01 -5.24 14.97
CA TYR A 79 0.75 -4.08 14.49
C TYR A 79 2.20 -4.40 14.18
N VAL A 80 2.62 -4.08 12.96
CA VAL A 80 3.99 -4.21 12.46
C VAL A 80 4.52 -2.79 12.21
N PRO A 81 5.41 -2.28 13.06
CA PRO A 81 6.02 -0.96 12.87
C PRO A 81 7.07 -0.99 11.75
N ASP A 82 7.45 0.19 11.25
CA ASP A 82 8.53 0.35 10.24
C ASP A 82 9.86 -0.29 10.67
N SER A 83 10.16 -0.26 11.95
CA SER A 83 11.38 -0.86 12.49
C SER A 83 11.12 -1.77 13.69
N LEU A 84 11.74 -2.94 13.68
CA LEU A 84 11.74 -3.84 14.83
C LEU A 84 12.71 -3.30 15.89
N PRO A 85 12.25 -3.04 17.14
CA PRO A 85 13.15 -2.78 18.25
C PRO A 85 14.11 -3.96 18.44
N THR A 86 15.40 -3.70 18.34
CA THR A 86 16.41 -4.77 18.44
C THR A 86 16.87 -4.94 19.89
N HIS A 87 16.64 -6.14 20.44
CA HIS A 87 17.23 -6.58 21.69
C HIS A 87 18.53 -7.32 21.38
N ARG A 88 19.65 -6.90 21.99
CA ARG A 88 20.99 -7.43 21.66
C ARG A 88 21.18 -8.87 22.05
N ASP A 89 20.53 -9.29 23.11
CA ASP A 89 20.77 -10.56 23.80
C ASP A 89 19.59 -11.55 23.67
N MET A 90 18.84 -11.46 22.57
CA MET A 90 17.73 -12.38 22.30
C MET A 90 17.83 -12.97 20.90
N SER A 91 17.60 -14.27 20.81
CA SER A 91 17.38 -14.98 19.54
C SER A 91 15.96 -14.71 19.00
N VAL A 92 15.71 -15.08 17.75
CA VAL A 92 14.37 -15.00 17.11
C VAL A 92 13.35 -15.77 17.95
N HIS A 93 13.65 -17.02 18.30
CA HIS A 93 12.74 -17.89 19.07
C HIS A 93 12.45 -17.32 20.47
N GLU A 94 13.48 -16.89 21.20
CA GLU A 94 13.29 -16.29 22.53
C GLU A 94 12.43 -15.03 22.48
N TYR A 95 12.60 -14.22 21.44
CA TYR A 95 11.79 -13.03 21.22
C TYR A 95 10.32 -13.38 20.97
N LEU A 96 10.05 -14.34 20.10
CA LEU A 96 8.67 -14.78 19.81
C LEU A 96 8.04 -15.47 21.03
N ASP A 97 8.78 -16.32 21.75
CA ASP A 97 8.30 -16.97 22.96
C ASP A 97 7.98 -15.96 24.07
N PHE A 98 8.82 -14.91 24.22
CA PHE A 98 8.54 -13.82 25.14
C PHE A 98 7.20 -13.13 24.86
N PHE A 99 6.94 -12.76 23.59
CA PHE A 99 5.68 -12.14 23.22
C PHE A 99 4.49 -13.09 23.29
N ALA A 100 4.68 -14.37 22.94
CA ALA A 100 3.66 -15.39 23.12
C ALA A 100 3.21 -15.52 24.60
N ARG A 101 4.16 -15.45 25.54
CA ARG A 101 3.85 -15.38 26.98
C ARG A 101 3.11 -14.08 27.34
N ALA A 102 3.52 -12.95 26.81
CA ALA A 102 2.86 -11.67 27.04
C ALA A 102 1.41 -11.66 26.56
N TYR A 103 1.11 -12.38 25.46
CA TYR A 103 -0.26 -12.61 24.99
C TYR A 103 -1.01 -13.71 25.79
N GLY A 104 -0.42 -14.24 26.87
CA GLY A 104 -1.05 -15.22 27.76
C GLY A 104 -1.05 -16.66 27.24
N LEU A 105 -0.30 -16.98 26.19
CA LEU A 105 -0.14 -18.35 25.71
C LEU A 105 0.73 -19.17 26.68
N LYS A 106 0.31 -20.42 26.95
CA LYS A 106 0.96 -21.29 27.96
C LYS A 106 1.21 -22.70 27.43
N GLY A 107 2.24 -23.36 27.98
CA GLY A 107 2.53 -24.78 27.75
C GLY A 107 2.62 -25.14 26.26
N VAL A 108 2.20 -26.33 25.92
CA VAL A 108 2.23 -26.89 24.55
C VAL A 108 1.52 -26.01 23.51
N ARG A 109 0.46 -25.28 23.89
CA ARG A 109 -0.21 -24.36 22.97
C ARG A 109 0.73 -23.21 22.58
N ARG A 110 1.49 -22.66 23.51
CA ARG A 110 2.46 -21.59 23.22
C ARG A 110 3.53 -22.09 22.24
N GLU A 111 4.13 -23.24 22.53
CA GLU A 111 5.17 -23.84 21.69
C GLU A 111 4.66 -24.04 20.25
N LYS A 112 3.50 -24.66 20.09
CA LYS A 112 2.87 -24.87 18.77
C LYS A 112 2.58 -23.58 18.01
N VAL A 113 2.16 -22.51 18.70
CA VAL A 113 1.90 -21.23 18.07
C VAL A 113 3.19 -20.57 17.62
N VAL A 114 4.24 -20.58 18.46
CA VAL A 114 5.56 -20.04 18.11
C VAL A 114 6.15 -20.78 16.91
N GLU A 115 6.19 -22.12 16.96
CA GLU A 115 6.67 -22.95 15.85
C GLU A 115 5.86 -22.68 14.55
N GLY A 116 4.55 -22.58 14.66
CA GLY A 116 3.66 -22.34 13.51
C GLY A 116 3.89 -20.97 12.88
N VAL A 117 4.12 -19.91 13.65
CA VAL A 117 4.43 -18.59 13.07
C VAL A 117 5.85 -18.51 12.54
N GLU A 118 6.82 -19.22 13.15
CA GLU A 118 8.18 -19.35 12.62
C GLU A 118 8.17 -20.04 11.26
N ASP A 119 7.44 -21.14 11.13
CA ASP A 119 7.29 -21.88 9.88
C ASP A 119 6.61 -21.02 8.81
N PHE A 120 5.44 -20.44 9.12
CA PHE A 120 4.68 -19.60 8.21
C PHE A 120 5.50 -18.41 7.68
N THR A 121 6.32 -17.79 8.53
CA THR A 121 7.12 -16.61 8.15
C THR A 121 8.53 -16.96 7.65
N GLY A 122 8.87 -18.25 7.52
CA GLY A 122 10.16 -18.73 7.03
C GLY A 122 11.31 -18.41 7.99
N LEU A 123 11.07 -18.47 9.30
CA LEU A 123 12.05 -18.20 10.35
C LEU A 123 12.67 -19.46 10.97
N THR A 124 12.15 -20.66 10.67
CA THR A 124 12.56 -21.93 11.27
C THR A 124 14.07 -22.17 11.20
N GLU A 125 14.69 -21.90 10.04
CA GLU A 125 16.15 -22.11 9.88
C GLU A 125 17.01 -21.08 10.63
N ILE A 126 16.42 -19.97 11.04
CA ILE A 126 17.13 -18.87 11.70
C ILE A 126 16.63 -18.60 13.13
N HIS A 127 15.81 -19.48 13.69
CA HIS A 127 15.18 -19.31 15.00
C HIS A 127 16.20 -19.08 16.14
N ASN A 128 17.41 -19.65 16.03
CA ASN A 128 18.49 -19.46 16.99
C ASN A 128 19.39 -18.24 16.71
N LYS A 129 19.18 -17.52 15.58
CA LYS A 129 19.96 -16.31 15.29
C LYS A 129 19.59 -15.18 16.23
N MET A 130 20.59 -14.42 16.66
CA MET A 130 20.39 -13.20 17.45
C MET A 130 19.75 -12.12 16.61
N LEU A 131 18.80 -11.37 17.17
CA LEU A 131 18.07 -10.30 16.46
C LEU A 131 18.99 -9.23 15.85
N VAL A 132 20.12 -8.94 16.50
CA VAL A 132 21.10 -7.96 15.99
C VAL A 132 21.79 -8.42 14.71
N ALA A 133 21.90 -9.73 14.48
CA ALA A 133 22.55 -10.32 13.32
C ALA A 133 21.63 -10.48 12.10
N LEU A 134 20.37 -10.08 12.22
CA LEU A 134 19.39 -10.22 11.16
C LEU A 134 19.50 -9.09 10.13
N SER A 135 19.32 -9.44 8.85
CA SER A 135 19.08 -8.48 7.79
C SER A 135 17.75 -7.74 7.99
N LYS A 136 17.53 -6.63 7.27
CA LYS A 136 16.28 -5.88 7.37
C LYS A 136 15.07 -6.75 7.02
N GLY A 137 15.14 -7.54 5.95
CA GLY A 137 14.06 -8.46 5.56
C GLY A 137 13.77 -9.53 6.60
N MET A 138 14.82 -10.11 7.24
CA MET A 138 14.62 -11.05 8.34
C MET A 138 13.94 -10.37 9.54
N LYS A 139 14.35 -9.16 9.91
CA LYS A 139 13.71 -8.37 10.98
C LYS A 139 12.25 -8.09 10.68
N GLN A 140 11.92 -7.82 9.43
CA GLN A 140 10.54 -7.59 9.00
C GLN A 140 9.68 -8.84 9.17
N ARG A 141 10.21 -10.03 8.81
CA ARG A 141 9.52 -11.31 9.05
C ARG A 141 9.33 -11.59 10.54
N VAL A 142 10.32 -11.31 11.38
CA VAL A 142 10.19 -11.44 12.85
C VAL A 142 9.13 -10.49 13.38
N SER A 143 9.06 -9.25 12.89
CA SER A 143 8.03 -8.30 13.29
C SER A 143 6.62 -8.78 12.89
N LEU A 144 6.48 -9.34 11.69
CA LEU A 144 5.24 -9.96 11.23
C LEU A 144 4.88 -11.20 12.08
N ALA A 145 5.83 -12.10 12.32
CA ALA A 145 5.64 -13.29 13.18
C ALA A 145 5.12 -12.90 14.56
N ARG A 146 5.74 -11.89 15.19
CA ARG A 146 5.29 -11.36 16.48
C ARG A 146 3.84 -10.88 16.43
N ALA A 147 3.48 -10.13 15.36
CA ALA A 147 2.11 -9.61 15.21
C ALA A 147 1.08 -10.71 14.99
N LEU A 148 1.48 -11.90 14.54
CA LEU A 148 0.60 -13.05 14.28
C LEU A 148 0.39 -13.97 15.48
N LEU A 149 1.19 -13.86 16.56
CA LEU A 149 1.16 -14.80 17.71
C LEU A 149 -0.22 -14.94 18.38
N HIS A 150 -1.01 -13.89 18.41
CA HIS A 150 -2.34 -13.88 19.02
C HIS A 150 -3.48 -14.06 18.00
N ASP A 151 -3.13 -14.41 16.76
CA ASP A 151 -4.06 -14.64 15.65
C ASP A 151 -5.02 -13.46 15.37
N PRO A 152 -4.51 -12.25 15.13
CA PRO A 152 -5.32 -11.06 14.91
C PRO A 152 -6.18 -11.19 13.67
N GLN A 153 -7.31 -10.50 13.67
CA GLN A 153 -8.20 -10.38 12.49
C GLN A 153 -7.76 -9.28 11.54
N VAL A 154 -7.11 -8.25 12.08
CA VAL A 154 -6.60 -7.08 11.34
C VAL A 154 -5.09 -7.01 11.48
N LEU A 155 -4.40 -6.79 10.37
CA LEU A 155 -2.97 -6.48 10.36
C LEU A 155 -2.76 -5.05 9.88
N ILE A 156 -2.02 -4.28 10.65
CA ILE A 156 -1.62 -2.91 10.34
C ILE A 156 -0.11 -2.90 10.18
N MET A 157 0.39 -2.50 9.02
CA MET A 157 1.81 -2.56 8.71
C MET A 157 2.32 -1.22 8.21
N ASP A 158 3.19 -0.60 8.98
CA ASP A 158 3.75 0.72 8.64
C ASP A 158 5.04 0.55 7.84
N GLU A 159 5.02 0.99 6.56
CA GLU A 159 6.12 0.93 5.59
C GLU A 159 6.83 -0.45 5.52
N PRO A 160 6.10 -1.60 5.44
CA PRO A 160 6.70 -2.91 5.64
C PRO A 160 7.69 -3.33 4.55
N ALA A 161 7.63 -2.74 3.35
CA ALA A 161 8.51 -3.03 2.23
C ALA A 161 9.70 -2.05 2.11
N ALA A 162 9.72 -1.00 2.93
CA ALA A 162 10.73 0.05 2.84
C ALA A 162 12.16 -0.49 3.06
N GLY A 163 13.04 -0.28 2.06
CA GLY A 163 14.45 -0.69 2.11
C GLY A 163 14.69 -2.19 2.14
N LEU A 164 13.71 -3.00 1.75
CA LEU A 164 13.90 -4.41 1.45
C LEU A 164 14.55 -4.60 0.07
N ASP A 165 15.34 -5.65 -0.08
CA ASP A 165 15.79 -6.09 -1.40
C ASP A 165 14.62 -6.71 -2.21
N PRO A 166 14.74 -6.84 -3.54
CA PRO A 166 13.64 -7.33 -4.39
C PRO A 166 13.12 -8.70 -3.99
N ARG A 167 13.98 -9.61 -3.53
CA ARG A 167 13.58 -10.96 -3.11
C ARG A 167 12.75 -10.91 -1.84
N ALA A 168 13.20 -10.16 -0.82
CA ALA A 168 12.48 -10.00 0.43
C ALA A 168 11.09 -9.34 0.22
N ARG A 169 10.96 -8.42 -0.76
CA ARG A 169 9.67 -7.83 -1.14
C ARG A 169 8.72 -8.87 -1.73
N ILE A 170 9.20 -9.74 -2.63
CA ILE A 170 8.39 -10.83 -3.19
C ILE A 170 7.90 -11.76 -2.08
N GLU A 171 8.80 -12.19 -1.19
CA GLU A 171 8.47 -13.08 -0.08
C GLU A 171 7.45 -12.44 0.89
N LEU A 172 7.60 -11.16 1.22
CA LEU A 172 6.63 -10.43 2.03
C LEU A 172 5.26 -10.37 1.33
N ARG A 173 5.24 -10.11 0.02
CA ARG A 173 4.01 -10.07 -0.77
C ARG A 173 3.25 -11.39 -0.74
N GLU A 174 3.95 -12.51 -0.89
CA GLU A 174 3.34 -13.85 -0.82
C GLU A 174 2.74 -14.13 0.56
N LEU A 175 3.43 -13.75 1.64
CA LEU A 175 2.91 -13.86 3.00
C LEU A 175 1.63 -13.05 3.19
N LEU A 176 1.59 -11.80 2.69
CA LEU A 176 0.40 -10.95 2.80
C LEU A 176 -0.78 -11.48 1.99
N ARG A 177 -0.53 -12.00 0.79
CA ARG A 177 -1.58 -12.67 -0.01
C ARG A 177 -2.13 -13.90 0.70
N ALA A 178 -1.27 -14.72 1.29
CA ALA A 178 -1.70 -15.89 2.07
C ALA A 178 -2.56 -15.48 3.27
N LEU A 179 -2.19 -14.43 4.01
CA LEU A 179 -2.96 -13.92 5.15
C LEU A 179 -4.31 -13.32 4.71
N SER A 180 -4.35 -12.59 3.60
CA SER A 180 -5.58 -12.06 3.02
C SER A 180 -6.52 -13.19 2.58
N SER A 181 -6.00 -14.23 1.92
CA SER A 181 -6.80 -15.40 1.52
C SER A 181 -7.36 -16.19 2.71
N GLN A 182 -6.73 -16.12 3.88
CA GLN A 182 -7.25 -16.64 5.13
C GLN A 182 -8.31 -15.73 5.78
N GLY A 183 -8.70 -14.63 5.12
CA GLY A 183 -9.74 -13.72 5.58
C GLY A 183 -9.25 -12.61 6.50
N LYS A 184 -7.94 -12.41 6.68
CA LYS A 184 -7.43 -11.27 7.46
C LYS A 184 -7.61 -9.97 6.68
N ALA A 185 -7.99 -8.89 7.36
CA ALA A 185 -7.99 -7.54 6.81
C ALA A 185 -6.62 -6.91 7.01
N ILE A 186 -6.04 -6.34 5.96
CA ILE A 186 -4.66 -5.85 6.00
C ILE A 186 -4.61 -4.40 5.53
N LEU A 187 -4.04 -3.51 6.36
CA LEU A 187 -3.75 -2.12 6.02
C LEU A 187 -2.24 -1.91 5.97
N ILE A 188 -1.73 -1.47 4.82
CA ILE A 188 -0.30 -1.26 4.61
C ILE A 188 -0.05 0.19 4.24
N SER A 189 0.84 0.89 4.95
CA SER A 189 1.35 2.16 4.44
C SER A 189 2.50 1.94 3.46
N SER A 190 2.57 2.78 2.46
CA SER A 190 3.75 2.94 1.61
C SER A 190 3.77 4.32 0.97
N HIS A 191 4.97 4.76 0.61
CA HIS A 191 5.18 5.92 -0.27
C HIS A 191 5.52 5.47 -1.71
N ILE A 192 5.61 4.15 -1.97
CA ILE A 192 5.90 3.56 -3.28
C ILE A 192 4.63 2.95 -3.85
N LEU A 193 4.00 3.67 -4.77
CA LEU A 193 2.70 3.33 -5.34
C LEU A 193 2.70 2.09 -6.22
N THR A 194 3.78 1.88 -6.98
CA THR A 194 3.94 0.69 -7.83
C THR A 194 3.94 -0.61 -7.02
N GLU A 195 4.55 -0.62 -5.83
CA GLU A 195 4.56 -1.79 -4.96
C GLU A 195 3.15 -2.13 -4.45
N LEU A 196 2.36 -1.09 -4.12
CA LEU A 196 0.99 -1.27 -3.64
C LEU A 196 0.04 -1.75 -4.75
N ALA A 197 0.21 -1.26 -5.98
CA ALA A 197 -0.61 -1.67 -7.12
C ALA A 197 -0.54 -3.18 -7.40
N GLU A 198 0.58 -3.82 -7.05
CA GLU A 198 0.78 -5.25 -7.28
C GLU A 198 0.13 -6.16 -6.22
N ILE A 199 -0.20 -5.63 -5.05
CA ILE A 199 -0.66 -6.44 -3.92
C ILE A 199 -2.01 -6.00 -3.36
N CYS A 200 -2.33 -4.70 -3.39
CA CYS A 200 -3.53 -4.15 -2.78
C CYS A 200 -4.77 -4.34 -3.66
N HIS A 201 -5.92 -4.55 -3.03
CA HIS A 201 -7.23 -4.56 -3.67
C HIS A 201 -7.80 -3.14 -3.76
N ALA A 202 -7.52 -2.32 -2.75
CA ALA A 202 -7.98 -0.94 -2.65
C ALA A 202 -6.84 -0.03 -2.16
N ALA A 203 -6.99 1.27 -2.40
CA ALA A 203 -6.07 2.28 -1.90
C ALA A 203 -6.82 3.45 -1.27
N VAL A 204 -6.20 4.05 -0.26
CA VAL A 204 -6.62 5.31 0.38
C VAL A 204 -5.47 6.29 0.25
N ILE A 205 -5.68 7.39 -0.45
CA ILE A 205 -4.70 8.45 -0.67
C ILE A 205 -4.94 9.54 0.37
N ILE A 206 -3.90 9.84 1.14
CA ILE A 206 -3.95 10.85 2.20
C ILE A 206 -2.89 11.94 1.96
N GLU A 207 -3.26 13.20 2.19
CA GLU A 207 -2.35 14.34 2.22
C GLU A 207 -2.74 15.30 3.34
N ARG A 208 -1.75 15.76 4.11
CA ARG A 208 -1.94 16.75 5.20
C ARG A 208 -3.08 16.41 6.16
N GLY A 209 -3.19 15.13 6.53
CA GLY A 209 -4.18 14.64 7.48
C GLY A 209 -5.59 14.47 6.94
N ASN A 210 -5.79 14.57 5.61
CA ASN A 210 -7.10 14.41 4.96
C ASN A 210 -7.07 13.31 3.93
N VAL A 211 -8.13 12.52 3.81
CA VAL A 211 -8.32 11.56 2.72
C VAL A 211 -8.70 12.33 1.46
N LEU A 212 -7.88 12.20 0.42
CA LEU A 212 -8.15 12.79 -0.88
C LEU A 212 -8.98 11.85 -1.77
N MET A 213 -8.71 10.55 -1.68
CA MET A 213 -9.36 9.53 -2.49
C MET A 213 -9.31 8.17 -1.77
N ALA A 214 -10.36 7.38 -1.89
CA ALA A 214 -10.40 6.00 -1.39
C ALA A 214 -11.28 5.16 -2.32
N GLY A 215 -10.85 3.93 -2.65
CA GLY A 215 -11.60 3.02 -3.50
C GLY A 215 -10.81 1.79 -3.91
N GLU A 216 -11.47 0.88 -4.64
CA GLU A 216 -10.80 -0.25 -5.25
C GLU A 216 -9.80 0.23 -6.31
N ILE A 217 -8.64 -0.40 -6.40
CA ILE A 217 -7.59 0.00 -7.36
C ILE A 217 -8.12 -0.09 -8.79
N ALA A 218 -8.93 -1.10 -9.09
CA ALA A 218 -9.56 -1.24 -10.40
C ALA A 218 -10.43 -0.02 -10.73
N ASP A 219 -11.23 0.47 -9.79
CA ASP A 219 -12.10 1.64 -9.97
C ASP A 219 -11.29 2.92 -10.06
N LEU A 220 -10.29 3.09 -9.19
CA LEU A 220 -9.40 4.24 -9.21
C LEU A 220 -8.64 4.37 -10.55
N LEU A 221 -8.26 3.25 -11.14
CA LEU A 221 -7.63 3.21 -12.47
C LEU A 221 -8.62 3.45 -13.61
N THR A 222 -9.93 3.23 -13.38
CA THR A 222 -10.98 3.42 -14.39
C THR A 222 -11.71 4.75 -14.26
N ASP A 223 -11.60 5.49 -13.17
CA ASP A 223 -12.22 6.82 -13.00
C ASP A 223 -11.62 7.89 -13.97
N GLY A 224 -10.46 7.53 -14.60
CA GLY A 224 -9.99 8.13 -15.86
C GLY A 224 -10.55 7.49 -17.13
N ALA A 225 -11.65 6.73 -17.06
CA ALA A 225 -12.10 5.79 -18.11
C ALA A 225 -12.42 6.40 -19.49
N ARG A 226 -12.48 7.72 -19.61
CA ARG A 226 -12.53 8.42 -20.89
C ARG A 226 -11.17 8.90 -21.40
N ARG A 227 -10.09 8.69 -20.63
CA ARG A 227 -8.77 9.13 -21.05
C ARG A 227 -7.84 7.94 -21.21
N ARG A 228 -7.20 7.86 -22.35
CA ARG A 228 -6.20 6.86 -22.68
C ARG A 228 -4.87 7.55 -22.93
N THR A 229 -3.83 7.10 -22.28
CA THR A 229 -2.46 7.54 -22.58
C THR A 229 -1.82 6.52 -23.50
N VAL A 230 -1.36 6.97 -24.67
CA VAL A 230 -0.65 6.13 -25.64
C VAL A 230 0.77 6.64 -25.83
N LEU A 231 1.69 5.71 -25.87
CA LEU A 231 3.08 5.94 -26.19
C LEU A 231 3.29 5.50 -27.63
N ILE A 232 3.82 6.42 -28.45
CA ILE A 232 3.95 6.22 -29.89
C ILE A 232 5.37 6.54 -30.31
N ARG A 233 5.98 5.62 -31.06
CA ARG A 233 7.27 5.84 -31.73
C ARG A 233 7.14 5.53 -33.22
N ALA A 234 7.57 6.47 -34.06
CA ALA A 234 7.57 6.35 -35.51
C ALA A 234 8.96 6.63 -36.10
N LEU A 235 9.27 6.05 -37.26
CA LEU A 235 10.56 6.23 -37.92
C LEU A 235 10.76 7.65 -38.45
N GLU A 236 9.71 8.40 -38.68
CA GLU A 236 9.72 9.80 -39.15
C GLU A 236 10.22 10.78 -38.07
N GLY A 237 10.43 10.29 -36.84
CA GLY A 237 10.90 11.04 -35.69
C GLY A 237 9.76 11.71 -34.90
N ARG A 238 10.07 12.01 -33.64
CA ARG A 238 9.11 12.48 -32.65
C ARG A 238 8.49 13.84 -32.98
N GLU A 239 9.24 14.75 -33.61
CA GLU A 239 8.76 16.11 -33.93
C GLU A 239 7.73 16.10 -35.04
N THR A 240 7.91 15.24 -36.06
CA THR A 240 6.95 15.07 -37.15
C THR A 240 5.66 14.43 -36.62
N LEU A 241 5.79 13.40 -35.79
CA LEU A 241 4.67 12.76 -35.13
C LEU A 241 3.92 13.72 -34.18
N TYR A 242 4.62 14.57 -33.44
CA TYR A 242 4.02 15.56 -32.56
C TYR A 242 3.12 16.54 -33.31
N ARG A 243 3.59 17.07 -34.46
CA ARG A 243 2.80 17.98 -35.29
C ARG A 243 1.52 17.33 -35.80
N GLU A 244 1.62 16.08 -36.23
CA GLU A 244 0.50 15.30 -36.68
C GLU A 244 -0.55 15.08 -35.58
N LEU A 245 -0.10 14.76 -34.38
CA LEU A 245 -0.96 14.54 -33.25
C LEU A 245 -1.64 15.82 -32.76
N LEU A 246 -1.02 17.00 -32.90
CA LEU A 246 -1.65 18.29 -32.57
C LEU A 246 -2.91 18.58 -33.43
N GLU A 247 -2.92 18.11 -34.68
CA GLU A 247 -4.05 18.28 -35.58
C GLU A 247 -5.10 17.14 -35.46
N THR A 248 -4.80 16.15 -34.60
CA THR A 248 -5.68 14.99 -34.45
C THR A 248 -6.78 15.28 -33.41
N PRO A 249 -8.07 15.13 -33.79
CA PRO A 249 -9.18 15.29 -32.85
C PRO A 249 -9.08 14.38 -31.63
N ARG A 250 -9.60 14.85 -30.50
CA ARG A 250 -9.60 14.12 -29.19
C ARG A 250 -8.26 13.95 -28.51
N ILE A 251 -7.17 14.48 -29.03
CA ILE A 251 -5.92 14.54 -28.29
C ILE A 251 -5.97 15.71 -27.32
N LEU A 252 -5.86 15.41 -26.01
CA LEU A 252 -5.97 16.40 -24.94
C LEU A 252 -4.58 16.99 -24.60
N LYS A 253 -3.56 16.17 -24.64
CA LYS A 253 -2.21 16.54 -24.23
C LYS A 253 -1.18 15.70 -24.96
N ILE A 254 -0.04 16.32 -25.27
CA ILE A 254 1.09 15.62 -25.89
C ILE A 254 2.36 15.99 -25.14
N ASN A 255 3.16 15.00 -24.81
CA ASN A 255 4.48 15.16 -24.16
C ASN A 255 5.53 14.33 -24.89
N PHE A 256 6.80 14.61 -24.64
CA PHE A 256 7.91 13.78 -25.11
C PHE A 256 8.45 12.91 -23.98
N ALA A 257 8.74 11.64 -24.29
CA ALA A 257 9.44 10.70 -23.42
C ALA A 257 10.62 10.09 -24.22
N GLY A 258 11.77 10.75 -24.19
CA GLY A 258 12.92 10.38 -25.01
C GLY A 258 12.62 10.51 -26.51
N GLU A 259 12.70 9.39 -27.25
CA GLU A 259 12.37 9.31 -28.68
C GLU A 259 10.88 9.05 -28.94
N GLU A 260 10.08 8.91 -27.91
CA GLU A 260 8.67 8.57 -27.96
C GLU A 260 7.81 9.81 -27.73
N VAL A 261 6.60 9.78 -28.28
CA VAL A 261 5.56 10.77 -28.02
C VAL A 261 4.48 10.11 -27.16
N VAL A 262 4.16 10.76 -26.05
CA VAL A 262 3.08 10.36 -25.16
C VAL A 262 1.88 11.25 -25.44
N ALA A 263 0.78 10.66 -25.91
CA ALA A 263 -0.45 11.38 -26.20
C ALA A 263 -1.58 10.93 -25.28
N GLU A 264 -2.30 11.88 -24.69
CA GLU A 264 -3.51 11.65 -23.90
C GLU A 264 -4.73 11.84 -24.80
N ILE A 265 -5.56 10.81 -24.92
CA ILE A 265 -6.72 10.74 -25.80
C ILE A 265 -8.00 10.76 -24.98
N ASP A 266 -8.97 11.62 -25.34
CA ASP A 266 -10.33 11.56 -24.83
C ASP A 266 -11.13 10.50 -25.62
N GLY A 267 -11.12 9.27 -25.13
CA GLY A 267 -11.71 8.14 -25.83
C GLY A 267 -11.44 6.79 -25.16
N ASP A 268 -11.92 5.75 -25.81
CA ASP A 268 -11.76 4.35 -25.39
C ASP A 268 -10.71 3.59 -26.21
N ASP A 269 -10.70 2.29 -26.08
CA ASP A 269 -9.75 1.42 -26.80
C ASP A 269 -9.99 1.43 -28.32
N GLN A 270 -11.24 1.68 -28.75
CA GLN A 270 -11.56 1.81 -30.18
C GLN A 270 -10.95 3.11 -30.75
N ASP A 271 -11.01 4.22 -29.99
CA ASP A 271 -10.40 5.49 -30.39
C ASP A 271 -8.86 5.36 -30.51
N CYS A 272 -8.23 4.56 -29.66
CA CYS A 272 -6.80 4.25 -29.76
C CYS A 272 -6.50 3.45 -31.06
N CYS A 273 -7.32 2.45 -31.38
CA CYS A 273 -7.18 1.68 -32.62
C CYS A 273 -7.38 2.58 -33.85
N ASP A 274 -8.35 3.47 -33.81
CA ASP A 274 -8.65 4.41 -34.91
C ASP A 274 -7.51 5.41 -35.12
N LEU A 275 -6.89 5.89 -34.03
CA LEU A 275 -5.69 6.72 -34.10
C LEU A 275 -4.54 5.98 -34.76
N LEU A 276 -4.23 4.76 -34.32
CA LEU A 276 -3.17 3.96 -34.94
C LEU A 276 -3.43 3.74 -36.44
N ALA A 277 -4.66 3.38 -36.80
CA ALA A 277 -5.06 3.18 -38.18
C ALA A 277 -4.95 4.47 -39.01
N ALA A 278 -5.25 5.63 -38.43
CA ALA A 278 -5.12 6.93 -39.08
C ALA A 278 -3.65 7.28 -39.35
N LEU A 279 -2.76 7.08 -38.37
CA LEU A 279 -1.31 7.30 -38.54
C LEU A 279 -0.72 6.43 -39.65
N VAL A 280 -1.06 5.15 -39.68
CA VAL A 280 -0.59 4.21 -40.72
C VAL A 280 -1.13 4.63 -42.09
N ARG A 281 -2.40 5.02 -42.20
CA ARG A 281 -3.00 5.50 -43.46
C ARG A 281 -2.35 6.79 -43.99
N ARG A 282 -1.85 7.65 -43.10
CA ARG A 282 -1.12 8.87 -43.45
C ARG A 282 0.37 8.62 -43.76
N GLY A 283 0.78 7.36 -43.76
CA GLY A 283 2.13 6.94 -44.14
C GLY A 283 3.16 6.92 -43.02
N TYR A 284 2.74 7.10 -41.76
CA TYR A 284 3.66 6.97 -40.62
C TYR A 284 4.05 5.51 -40.42
N ARG A 285 5.35 5.26 -40.30
CA ARG A 285 5.91 3.91 -40.02
C ARG A 285 6.00 3.76 -38.49
N VAL A 286 4.87 3.40 -37.89
CA VAL A 286 4.76 3.23 -36.44
C VAL A 286 5.56 1.98 -36.03
N VAL A 287 6.55 2.19 -35.17
CA VAL A 287 7.42 1.13 -34.62
C VAL A 287 6.88 0.63 -33.29
N GLU A 288 6.29 1.52 -32.50
CA GLU A 288 5.68 1.18 -31.21
C GLU A 288 4.42 2.02 -31.02
N PHE A 289 3.35 1.33 -30.64
CA PHE A 289 2.10 1.94 -30.18
C PHE A 289 1.64 1.15 -28.96
N LYS A 290 1.85 1.73 -27.80
CA LYS A 290 1.57 1.08 -26.53
C LYS A 290 0.62 1.95 -25.71
N GLN A 291 -0.53 1.40 -25.39
CA GLN A 291 -1.40 2.04 -24.40
C GLN A 291 -0.75 1.91 -23.03
N GLN A 292 -0.50 3.05 -22.38
CA GLN A 292 -0.16 3.08 -20.98
C GLN A 292 -1.46 2.94 -20.18
N ARG A 293 -1.51 1.95 -19.33
CA ARG A 293 -2.58 1.90 -18.32
C ARG A 293 -2.31 3.01 -17.32
N ALA A 294 -3.35 3.74 -16.95
CA ALA A 294 -3.26 4.66 -15.82
C ALA A 294 -2.63 3.90 -14.65
N ASN A 295 -1.60 4.47 -14.05
CA ASN A 295 -0.96 3.88 -12.90
C ASN A 295 -1.30 4.70 -11.65
N LEU A 296 -1.21 4.09 -10.48
CA LEU A 296 -1.50 4.77 -9.23
C LEU A 296 -0.63 6.01 -9.01
N GLU A 297 0.57 6.07 -9.62
CA GLU A 297 1.47 7.24 -9.53
C GLU A 297 0.89 8.45 -10.26
N GLU A 298 0.33 8.26 -11.46
CA GLU A 298 -0.33 9.33 -12.20
C GLU A 298 -1.56 9.85 -11.46
N ILE A 299 -2.37 8.94 -10.92
CA ILE A 299 -3.54 9.31 -10.10
C ILE A 299 -3.09 10.09 -8.88
N PHE A 300 -2.08 9.60 -8.17
CA PHE A 300 -1.52 10.27 -7.00
C PHE A 300 -1.01 11.67 -7.34
N MET A 301 -0.22 11.81 -8.41
CA MET A 301 0.31 13.12 -8.85
C MET A 301 -0.78 14.09 -9.28
N ASN A 302 -1.89 13.59 -9.84
CA ASN A 302 -3.02 14.43 -10.25
C ASN A 302 -3.87 14.89 -9.06
N VAL A 303 -3.99 14.08 -8.02
CA VAL A 303 -4.83 14.34 -6.84
C VAL A 303 -4.06 15.12 -5.76
N THR A 304 -2.76 14.84 -5.60
CA THR A 304 -1.90 15.56 -4.66
C THR A 304 -1.40 16.86 -5.29
N LYS A 305 -1.57 17.98 -4.61
CA LYS A 305 -1.11 19.31 -5.07
C LYS A 305 0.40 19.51 -4.91
N GLY A 306 1.19 18.46 -4.90
CA GLY A 306 2.65 18.50 -4.99
C GLY A 306 3.35 19.68 -4.30
N ALA A 307 2.99 20.01 -3.07
CA ALA A 307 3.71 21.00 -2.30
C ALA A 307 4.85 20.28 -1.54
N THR A 308 5.94 20.05 -2.22
CA THR A 308 7.23 19.87 -1.57
C THR A 308 7.55 21.15 -0.81
N GLN A 309 7.59 21.07 0.50
CA GLN A 309 8.32 22.05 1.33
C GLN A 309 9.80 21.73 1.28
#